data_0dcdab5ff240cc63ba32dfeb37d58a47
#
_entry.id   0dcdab5ff240cc63ba32dfeb37d58a47
#
_cell.length_a   1.000
_cell.length_b   1.000
_cell.length_c   1.000
_cell.angle_alpha   90.00
_cell.angle_beta   90.00
_cell.angle_gamma   90.00
#
_symmetry.space_group_name_H-M   'P 1'
#
loop_
_entity.id
_entity.type
_entity.pdbx_description
1 polymer ?
#
loop_
_entity_poly.entity_id
_entity_poly.type
_entity_poly.pdbx_seq_one_letter_code
_entity_poly.pdbx_strand_id
1 'polypeptide(L)'
;MRKFPSLLAQRLNFGEGPLAGRIKTATNPDGVIADNSMIKMIDASLREGALYRFRDPATGLGDEGKMVKLLNNFWSAVETVFTDDWDKKPRYSRLLHGVGILALGSLMDEIDQVHQDYKGEPGWTEIPSYTRFVEELNRIKPLCAWSGGVWNFGTDIDGQPIVRKWNELQNLSKDISLVTDFLVMNYIKAVNADINT
;
A
#
# COMPACT_ATOMS: atom_id res chain seq x y z
N MET A 1 2.17 21.77 -6.03
CA MET A 1 2.09 20.75 -4.96
C MET A 1 2.56 19.35 -5.35
N ARG A 2 2.70 18.97 -6.62
CA ARG A 2 3.18 17.62 -7.02
C ARG A 2 4.70 17.39 -6.91
N LYS A 3 5.50 18.41 -6.58
CA LYS A 3 6.97 18.28 -6.59
C LYS A 3 7.50 17.32 -5.51
N PHE A 4 7.00 17.38 -4.30
CA PHE A 4 7.50 16.57 -3.20
C PHE A 4 7.11 15.08 -3.30
N PRO A 5 5.84 14.69 -3.60
CA PRO A 5 5.51 13.32 -3.92
C PRO A 5 6.31 12.72 -5.08
N SER A 6 6.57 13.52 -6.13
CA SER A 6 7.41 13.09 -7.26
C SER A 6 8.86 12.88 -6.86
N LEU A 7 9.40 13.72 -5.96
CA LEU A 7 10.75 13.55 -5.42
C LEU A 7 10.88 12.24 -4.64
N LEU A 8 9.91 11.95 -3.77
CA LEU A 8 9.89 10.67 -3.02
C LEU A 8 9.79 9.46 -3.96
N ALA A 9 8.93 9.53 -4.98
CA ALA A 9 8.84 8.46 -5.99
C ALA A 9 10.17 8.27 -6.73
N GLN A 10 10.88 9.34 -7.05
CA GLN A 10 12.24 9.27 -7.63
C GLN A 10 13.24 8.65 -6.67
N ARG A 11 13.21 9.03 -5.39
CA ARG A 11 14.08 8.42 -4.35
C ARG A 11 13.86 6.92 -4.25
N LEU A 12 12.62 6.45 -4.31
CA LEU A 12 12.30 5.02 -4.30
C LEU A 12 12.78 4.31 -5.56
N ASN A 13 12.67 4.96 -6.72
CA ASN A 13 13.04 4.36 -8.00
C ASN A 13 14.54 4.30 -8.26
N PHE A 14 15.29 5.31 -7.80
CA PHE A 14 16.75 5.43 -8.04
C PHE A 14 17.57 5.12 -6.79
N GLY A 15 16.96 4.91 -5.64
CA GLY A 15 17.61 4.49 -4.41
C GLY A 15 17.74 2.98 -4.29
N GLU A 16 18.06 2.54 -3.09
CA GLU A 16 18.07 1.13 -2.71
C GLU A 16 16.69 0.75 -2.13
N GLY A 17 16.18 -0.42 -2.49
CA GLY A 17 14.92 -0.93 -1.97
C GLY A 17 14.10 -1.69 -3.01
N PRO A 18 12.92 -2.19 -2.61
CA PRO A 18 12.10 -3.09 -3.44
C PRO A 18 11.53 -2.41 -4.69
N LEU A 19 11.43 -1.08 -4.69
CA LEU A 19 10.91 -0.29 -5.80
C LEU A 19 11.98 0.23 -6.76
N ALA A 20 13.27 -0.09 -6.50
CA ALA A 20 14.38 0.34 -7.35
C ALA A 20 14.21 -0.16 -8.79
N GLY A 21 14.20 0.77 -9.74
CA GLY A 21 14.00 0.49 -11.16
C GLY A 21 12.58 0.03 -11.54
N ARG A 22 11.62 -0.01 -10.64
CA ARG A 22 10.27 -0.52 -10.92
C ARG A 22 9.25 0.55 -11.28
N ILE A 23 9.53 1.81 -10.98
CA ILE A 23 8.61 2.92 -11.31
C ILE A 23 8.93 3.41 -12.73
N LYS A 24 7.91 3.42 -13.58
CA LYS A 24 8.02 3.87 -14.96
C LYS A 24 8.19 5.37 -15.01
N THR A 25 9.28 5.81 -15.63
CA THR A 25 9.60 7.23 -15.86
C THR A 25 10.07 7.43 -17.29
N ALA A 26 10.27 8.67 -17.72
CA ALA A 26 10.85 8.96 -19.04
C ALA A 26 12.25 8.34 -19.20
N THR A 27 13.01 8.24 -18.10
CA THR A 27 14.36 7.65 -18.05
C THR A 27 14.36 6.16 -17.69
N ASN A 28 13.22 5.60 -17.27
CA ASN A 28 13.01 4.18 -16.99
C ASN A 28 11.69 3.73 -17.62
N PRO A 29 11.60 3.58 -18.97
CA PRO A 29 10.36 3.22 -19.65
C PRO A 29 9.90 1.78 -19.38
N ASP A 30 10.80 0.91 -18.92
CA ASP A 30 10.53 -0.51 -18.65
C ASP A 30 9.96 -0.76 -17.25
N GLY A 31 9.87 0.25 -16.41
CA GLY A 31 9.24 0.16 -15.10
C GLY A 31 7.83 -0.42 -15.18
N VAL A 32 7.48 -1.26 -14.21
CA VAL A 32 6.17 -1.96 -14.19
C VAL A 32 5.08 -1.16 -13.48
N ILE A 33 5.46 -0.24 -12.58
CA ILE A 33 4.54 0.60 -11.81
C ILE A 33 4.37 1.95 -12.53
N ALA A 34 3.14 2.34 -12.80
CA ALA A 34 2.87 3.67 -13.35
C ALA A 34 3.26 4.76 -12.34
N ASP A 35 4.11 5.72 -12.75
CA ASP A 35 4.57 6.84 -11.92
C ASP A 35 3.42 7.61 -11.29
N ASN A 36 2.37 7.89 -12.07
CA ASN A 36 1.20 8.62 -11.60
C ASN A 36 0.45 7.89 -10.48
N SER A 37 0.44 6.54 -10.47
CA SER A 37 -0.18 5.76 -9.40
C SER A 37 0.65 5.84 -8.11
N MET A 38 1.97 5.73 -8.22
CA MET A 38 2.87 5.88 -7.08
C MET A 38 2.82 7.30 -6.50
N ILE A 39 2.87 8.32 -7.36
CA ILE A 39 2.77 9.72 -6.93
C ILE A 39 1.43 10.01 -6.24
N LYS A 40 0.32 9.48 -6.75
CA LYS A 40 -1.00 9.64 -6.11
C LYS A 40 -1.07 8.96 -4.74
N MET A 41 -0.53 7.76 -4.62
CA MET A 41 -0.46 7.02 -3.35
C MET A 41 0.35 7.82 -2.32
N ILE A 42 1.55 8.27 -2.68
CA ILE A 42 2.41 9.08 -1.81
C ILE A 42 1.71 10.41 -1.43
N ASP A 43 1.07 11.10 -2.40
CA ASP A 43 0.36 12.35 -2.14
C ASP A 43 -0.82 12.16 -1.17
N ALA A 44 -1.56 11.06 -1.26
CA ALA A 44 -2.62 10.73 -0.33
C ALA A 44 -2.08 10.51 1.09
N SER A 45 -1.06 9.67 1.24
CA SER A 45 -0.42 9.40 2.54
C SER A 45 0.23 10.66 3.15
N LEU A 46 0.77 11.57 2.32
CA LEU A 46 1.29 12.87 2.78
C LEU A 46 0.21 13.84 3.26
N ARG A 47 -1.04 13.67 2.84
CA ARG A 47 -2.15 14.55 3.25
C ARG A 47 -2.76 14.14 4.58
N GLU A 48 -3.01 12.86 4.78
CA GLU A 48 -3.79 12.34 5.90
C GLU A 48 -3.38 10.93 6.37
N GLY A 49 -2.32 10.34 5.77
CA GLY A 49 -1.83 9.01 6.13
C GLY A 49 -0.52 9.03 6.89
N ALA A 50 0.19 7.90 6.86
CA ALA A 50 1.41 7.64 7.61
C ALA A 50 2.54 8.65 7.35
N LEU A 51 2.64 9.15 6.13
CA LEU A 51 3.69 10.12 5.77
C LEU A 51 3.40 11.53 6.29
N TYR A 52 2.15 11.85 6.63
CA TYR A 52 1.76 13.18 7.12
C TYR A 52 2.53 13.58 8.38
N ARG A 53 2.76 12.68 9.32
CA ARG A 53 3.46 12.96 10.58
C ARG A 53 4.93 13.35 10.42
N PHE A 54 5.53 13.03 9.29
CA PHE A 54 6.92 13.41 8.96
C PHE A 54 7.02 14.69 8.15
N ARG A 55 5.89 15.35 7.86
CA ARG A 55 5.89 16.63 7.15
C ARG A 55 6.35 17.77 8.07
N ASP A 56 7.02 18.72 7.44
CA ASP A 56 7.28 20.04 8.03
C ASP A 56 6.24 21.03 7.49
N PRO A 57 5.28 21.48 8.32
CA PRO A 57 4.25 22.44 7.90
C PRO A 57 4.82 23.79 7.45
N ALA A 58 5.98 24.19 7.97
CA ALA A 58 6.58 25.49 7.67
C ALA A 58 7.20 25.53 6.26
N THR A 59 7.79 24.42 5.81
CA THR A 59 8.46 24.36 4.50
C THR A 59 7.63 23.63 3.44
N GLY A 60 6.60 22.88 3.85
CA GLY A 60 5.83 22.00 2.98
C GLY A 60 6.61 20.75 2.53
N LEU A 61 7.81 20.55 3.06
CA LEU A 61 8.68 19.39 2.89
C LEU A 61 8.51 18.42 4.07
N GLY A 62 9.53 17.66 4.41
CA GLY A 62 9.51 16.76 5.56
C GLY A 62 10.79 15.96 5.68
N ASP A 63 10.80 15.03 6.64
CA ASP A 63 11.89 14.08 6.83
C ASP A 63 11.85 12.98 5.75
N GLU A 64 12.51 13.27 4.62
CA GLU A 64 12.59 12.32 3.48
C GLU A 64 13.16 10.96 3.89
N GLY A 65 14.13 10.95 4.80
CA GLY A 65 14.79 9.72 5.25
C GLY A 65 13.80 8.80 5.96
N LYS A 66 12.98 9.34 6.87
CA LYS A 66 11.92 8.60 7.57
C LYS A 66 10.82 8.15 6.61
N MET A 67 10.40 9.00 5.70
CA MET A 67 9.37 8.66 4.69
C MET A 67 9.82 7.53 3.77
N VAL A 68 11.04 7.61 3.24
CA VAL A 68 11.62 6.56 2.38
C VAL A 68 11.80 5.26 3.17
N LYS A 69 12.23 5.33 4.44
CA LYS A 69 12.36 4.14 5.30
C LYS A 69 11.01 3.45 5.51
N LEU A 70 9.95 4.19 5.81
CA LEU A 70 8.61 3.64 5.99
C LEU A 70 8.13 2.96 4.71
N LEU A 71 8.24 3.66 3.57
CA LEU A 71 7.85 3.14 2.25
C LEU A 71 8.65 1.89 1.88
N ASN A 72 9.96 1.88 2.10
CA ASN A 72 10.79 0.71 1.81
C ASN A 72 10.45 -0.47 2.72
N ASN A 73 10.23 -0.27 4.02
CA ASN A 73 9.81 -1.33 4.94
C ASN A 73 8.49 -1.96 4.47
N PHE A 74 7.50 -1.13 4.11
CA PHE A 74 6.21 -1.60 3.64
C PHE A 74 6.31 -2.36 2.31
N TRP A 75 6.94 -1.77 1.30
CA TRP A 75 7.01 -2.40 -0.02
C TRP A 75 7.90 -3.65 -0.05
N SER A 76 8.93 -3.73 0.81
CA SER A 76 9.68 -4.97 1.03
C SER A 76 8.81 -6.07 1.65
N ALA A 77 7.92 -5.71 2.56
CA ALA A 77 6.97 -6.65 3.13
C ALA A 77 5.94 -7.11 2.08
N VAL A 78 5.45 -6.20 1.23
CA VAL A 78 4.56 -6.55 0.10
C VAL A 78 5.25 -7.53 -0.86
N GLU A 79 6.50 -7.28 -1.23
CA GLU A 79 7.32 -8.19 -2.05
C GLU A 79 7.40 -9.58 -1.44
N THR A 80 7.68 -9.66 -0.13
CA THR A 80 7.81 -10.93 0.58
C THR A 80 6.49 -11.68 0.72
N VAL A 81 5.44 -10.98 1.12
CA VAL A 81 4.13 -11.61 1.37
C VAL A 81 3.46 -12.04 0.07
N PHE A 82 3.59 -11.25 -0.99
CA PHE A 82 2.97 -11.49 -2.30
C PHE A 82 4.00 -11.83 -3.39
N THR A 83 5.01 -12.63 -3.04
CA THR A 83 6.13 -13.01 -3.92
C THR A 83 5.67 -13.53 -5.28
N ASP A 84 4.61 -14.36 -5.31
CA ASP A 84 4.08 -14.94 -6.56
C ASP A 84 3.52 -13.89 -7.53
N ASP A 85 3.19 -12.70 -7.02
CA ASP A 85 2.60 -11.61 -7.79
C ASP A 85 3.55 -10.44 -8.06
N TRP A 86 4.65 -10.35 -7.28
CA TRP A 86 5.55 -9.19 -7.26
C TRP A 86 6.23 -8.92 -8.59
N ASP A 87 6.65 -9.98 -9.30
CA ASP A 87 7.34 -9.83 -10.58
C ASP A 87 6.41 -9.87 -11.80
N LYS A 88 5.09 -10.05 -11.57
CA LYS A 88 4.13 -10.04 -12.66
C LYS A 88 3.88 -8.63 -13.19
N LYS A 89 3.84 -8.49 -14.50
CA LYS A 89 3.43 -7.24 -15.13
C LYS A 89 1.96 -6.93 -14.81
N PRO A 90 1.54 -5.64 -14.79
CA PRO A 90 0.17 -5.24 -14.43
C PRO A 90 -0.96 -5.89 -15.23
N ARG A 91 -0.67 -6.38 -16.45
CA ARG A 91 -1.64 -7.14 -17.25
C ARG A 91 -1.89 -8.55 -16.72
N TYR A 92 -0.98 -9.10 -15.90
CA TYR A 92 -1.05 -10.45 -15.34
C TYR A 92 -1.30 -10.48 -13.83
N SER A 93 -1.19 -9.35 -13.14
CA SER A 93 -1.52 -9.19 -11.73
C SER A 93 -2.01 -7.77 -11.45
N ARG A 94 -2.88 -7.63 -10.47
CA ARG A 94 -3.32 -6.31 -10.00
C ARG A 94 -2.49 -5.79 -8.83
N LEU A 95 -1.51 -6.54 -8.33
CA LEU A 95 -0.67 -6.12 -7.20
C LEU A 95 0.06 -4.80 -7.50
N LEU A 96 0.83 -4.74 -8.59
CA LEU A 96 1.57 -3.55 -9.02
C LEU A 96 0.80 -2.71 -10.08
N HIS A 97 -0.47 -3.02 -10.32
CA HIS A 97 -1.38 -2.18 -11.09
C HIS A 97 -1.83 -0.97 -10.26
N GLY A 98 -2.32 0.09 -10.91
CA GLY A 98 -2.75 1.29 -10.19
C GLY A 98 -3.76 1.05 -9.06
N VAL A 99 -4.70 0.11 -9.25
CA VAL A 99 -5.66 -0.27 -8.20
C VAL A 99 -4.96 -0.89 -6.99
N GLY A 100 -3.98 -1.77 -7.20
CA GLY A 100 -3.21 -2.37 -6.11
C GLY A 100 -2.32 -1.37 -5.39
N ILE A 101 -1.58 -0.53 -6.15
CA ILE A 101 -0.71 0.51 -5.56
C ILE A 101 -1.49 1.44 -4.63
N LEU A 102 -2.67 1.91 -5.06
CA LEU A 102 -3.47 2.85 -4.28
C LEU A 102 -4.13 2.18 -3.08
N ALA A 103 -4.69 0.98 -3.25
CA ALA A 103 -5.32 0.25 -2.16
C ALA A 103 -4.31 -0.21 -1.09
N LEU A 104 -3.14 -0.70 -1.51
CA LEU A 104 -2.06 -1.07 -0.60
C LEU A 104 -1.46 0.15 0.12
N GLY A 105 -1.40 1.31 -0.54
CA GLY A 105 -0.99 2.55 0.12
C GLY A 105 -1.92 2.93 1.26
N SER A 106 -3.24 2.85 1.07
CA SER A 106 -4.21 3.08 2.13
C SER A 106 -4.12 2.05 3.25
N LEU A 107 -3.85 0.78 2.91
CA LEU A 107 -3.60 -0.26 3.92
C LEU A 107 -2.31 0.01 4.71
N MET A 108 -1.25 0.50 4.07
CA MET A 108 -0.03 0.94 4.76
C MET A 108 -0.34 2.01 5.81
N ASP A 109 -1.14 3.00 5.43
CA ASP A 109 -1.53 4.08 6.33
C ASP A 109 -2.31 3.56 7.54
N GLU A 110 -3.22 2.61 7.34
CA GLU A 110 -3.99 1.97 8.41
C GLU A 110 -3.11 1.12 9.33
N ILE A 111 -2.19 0.32 8.76
CA ILE A 111 -1.24 -0.47 9.54
C ILE A 111 -0.35 0.44 10.39
N ASP A 112 0.11 1.56 9.82
CA ASP A 112 0.89 2.54 10.58
C ASP A 112 0.06 3.17 11.70
N GLN A 113 -1.21 3.52 11.45
CA GLN A 113 -2.11 4.07 12.46
C GLN A 113 -2.26 3.11 13.64
N VAL A 114 -2.59 1.85 13.37
CA VAL A 114 -2.68 0.80 14.41
C VAL A 114 -1.36 0.64 15.16
N HIS A 115 -0.23 0.69 14.44
CA HIS A 115 1.10 0.61 15.08
C HIS A 115 1.36 1.78 16.04
N GLN A 116 0.88 2.99 15.74
CA GLN A 116 1.03 4.14 16.63
C GLN A 116 0.22 3.99 17.93
N ASP A 117 -0.87 3.23 17.93
CA ASP A 117 -1.65 2.96 19.14
C ASP A 117 -0.87 2.14 20.18
N TYR A 118 0.17 1.41 19.76
CA TYR A 118 1.09 0.66 20.64
C TYR A 118 2.30 1.48 21.13
N LYS A 119 2.27 2.80 20.95
CA LYS A 119 3.37 3.68 21.37
C LYS A 119 3.64 3.56 22.88
N GLY A 120 4.89 3.22 23.20
CA GLY A 120 5.33 3.01 24.58
C GLY A 120 5.44 1.54 25.00
N GLU A 121 4.93 0.63 24.19
CA GLU A 121 5.11 -0.80 24.42
C GLU A 121 6.56 -1.24 24.13
N PRO A 122 7.06 -2.29 24.82
CA PRO A 122 8.41 -2.82 24.58
C PRO A 122 8.63 -3.18 23.11
N GLY A 123 9.72 -2.69 22.54
CA GLY A 123 10.07 -2.92 21.13
C GLY A 123 9.37 -2.02 20.12
N TRP A 124 8.52 -1.11 20.58
CA TRP A 124 7.93 -0.11 19.66
C TRP A 124 9.00 0.78 19.03
N THR A 125 8.81 1.09 17.77
CA THR A 125 9.64 2.03 17.01
C THR A 125 8.74 3.04 16.30
N GLU A 126 9.23 4.28 16.11
CA GLU A 126 8.44 5.33 15.44
C GLU A 126 7.94 4.94 14.04
N ILE A 127 8.71 4.10 13.33
CA ILE A 127 8.36 3.58 12.00
C ILE A 127 8.17 2.08 12.14
N PRO A 128 7.03 1.50 11.71
CA PRO A 128 6.84 0.07 11.69
C PRO A 128 7.99 -0.65 10.97
N SER A 129 8.52 -1.70 11.58
CA SER A 129 9.58 -2.49 10.97
C SER A 129 9.06 -3.28 9.76
N TYR A 130 9.98 -3.73 8.91
CA TYR A 130 9.67 -4.70 7.85
C TYR A 130 8.93 -5.93 8.40
N THR A 131 9.43 -6.51 9.50
CA THR A 131 8.80 -7.70 10.13
C THR A 131 7.37 -7.41 10.58
N ARG A 132 7.13 -6.24 11.18
CA ARG A 132 5.77 -5.83 11.56
C ARG A 132 4.85 -5.76 10.34
N PHE A 133 5.27 -5.14 9.26
CA PHE A 133 4.48 -5.10 8.03
C PHE A 133 4.23 -6.50 7.44
N VAL A 134 5.21 -7.41 7.49
CA VAL A 134 5.01 -8.81 7.05
C VAL A 134 3.94 -9.50 7.88
N GLU A 135 3.98 -9.36 9.19
CA GLU A 135 2.97 -9.92 10.10
C GLU A 135 1.57 -9.41 9.78
N GLU A 136 1.42 -8.10 9.64
CA GLU A 136 0.13 -7.48 9.38
C GLU A 136 -0.42 -7.80 7.98
N LEU A 137 0.42 -7.82 6.95
CA LEU A 137 0.00 -8.21 5.60
C LEU A 137 -0.41 -9.69 5.50
N ASN A 138 0.19 -10.58 6.28
CA ASN A 138 -0.20 -11.98 6.32
C ASN A 138 -1.63 -12.19 6.85
N ARG A 139 -2.17 -11.27 7.66
CA ARG A 139 -3.57 -11.32 8.13
C ARG A 139 -4.57 -11.27 6.97
N ILE A 140 -4.25 -10.52 5.92
CA ILE A 140 -5.16 -10.30 4.78
C ILE A 140 -4.76 -11.08 3.54
N LYS A 141 -3.56 -11.65 3.50
CA LYS A 141 -3.06 -12.42 2.34
C LYS A 141 -4.04 -13.48 1.83
N PRO A 142 -4.68 -14.31 2.69
CA PRO A 142 -5.60 -15.36 2.24
C PRO A 142 -6.84 -14.85 1.50
N LEU A 143 -7.16 -13.56 1.66
CA LEU A 143 -8.32 -12.91 1.08
C LEU A 143 -8.02 -12.25 -0.27
N CYS A 144 -6.73 -12.12 -0.63
CA CYS A 144 -6.30 -11.39 -1.81
C CYS A 144 -6.25 -12.27 -3.06
N ALA A 145 -6.78 -11.75 -4.16
CA ALA A 145 -6.80 -12.42 -5.46
C ALA A 145 -6.14 -11.52 -6.53
N TRP A 146 -4.81 -11.34 -6.44
CA TRP A 146 -4.08 -10.36 -7.29
C TRP A 146 -3.92 -10.81 -8.74
N SER A 147 -3.73 -12.12 -9.01
CA SER A 147 -3.46 -12.64 -10.36
C SER A 147 -4.25 -13.89 -10.72
N GLY A 148 -5.15 -14.32 -9.86
CA GLY A 148 -5.99 -15.51 -10.07
C GLY A 148 -7.21 -15.50 -9.19
N GLY A 149 -8.24 -16.26 -9.56
CA GLY A 149 -9.45 -16.36 -8.76
C GLY A 149 -10.34 -15.11 -8.78
N VAL A 150 -11.09 -14.93 -7.71
CA VAL A 150 -12.08 -13.88 -7.55
C VAL A 150 -11.92 -13.19 -6.20
N TRP A 151 -12.19 -11.90 -6.19
CA TRP A 151 -12.39 -11.12 -4.98
C TRP A 151 -13.86 -11.26 -4.54
N ASN A 152 -14.07 -11.54 -3.27
CA ASN A 152 -15.40 -11.55 -2.66
C ASN A 152 -15.51 -10.34 -1.72
N PHE A 153 -16.14 -9.28 -2.19
CA PHE A 153 -16.29 -8.03 -1.46
C PHE A 153 -17.50 -8.01 -0.49
N GLY A 154 -18.14 -9.15 -0.27
CA GLY A 154 -19.32 -9.27 0.57
C GLY A 154 -20.61 -9.17 -0.25
N THR A 155 -21.65 -8.55 0.33
CA THR A 155 -22.96 -8.39 -0.31
C THR A 155 -23.32 -6.92 -0.44
N ASP A 156 -24.13 -6.61 -1.44
CA ASP A 156 -24.74 -5.29 -1.60
C ASP A 156 -25.94 -5.10 -0.65
N ILE A 157 -26.62 -3.95 -0.78
CA ILE A 157 -27.80 -3.59 0.04
C ILE A 157 -28.97 -4.56 -0.13
N ASP A 158 -29.04 -5.23 -1.29
CA ASP A 158 -30.09 -6.21 -1.61
C ASP A 158 -29.67 -7.64 -1.24
N GLY A 159 -28.51 -7.81 -0.57
CA GLY A 159 -27.97 -9.09 -0.14
C GLY A 159 -27.32 -9.91 -1.27
N GLN A 160 -27.11 -9.31 -2.47
CA GLN A 160 -26.46 -10.00 -3.58
C GLN A 160 -24.94 -9.97 -3.42
N PRO A 161 -24.23 -11.06 -3.74
CA PRO A 161 -22.79 -11.13 -3.60
C PRO A 161 -22.09 -10.17 -4.57
N ILE A 162 -21.18 -9.36 -4.05
CA ILE A 162 -20.29 -8.51 -4.84
C ILE A 162 -19.01 -9.28 -5.12
N VAL A 163 -18.96 -9.95 -6.27
CA VAL A 163 -17.80 -10.75 -6.69
C VAL A 163 -17.22 -10.16 -7.96
N ARG A 164 -15.88 -10.09 -8.03
CA ARG A 164 -15.13 -9.63 -9.21
C ARG A 164 -13.97 -10.58 -9.49
N LYS A 165 -13.76 -10.93 -10.76
CA LYS A 165 -12.52 -11.57 -11.16
C LYS A 165 -11.35 -10.60 -10.99
N TRP A 166 -10.18 -11.12 -10.65
CA TRP A 166 -8.99 -10.28 -10.43
C TRP A 166 -8.71 -9.30 -11.60
N ASN A 167 -8.91 -9.72 -12.84
CA ASN A 167 -8.63 -8.93 -14.04
C ASN A 167 -9.75 -7.94 -14.43
N GLU A 168 -10.90 -8.01 -13.80
CA GLU A 168 -11.99 -7.03 -13.97
C GLU A 168 -11.71 -5.72 -13.23
N LEU A 169 -10.85 -5.76 -12.19
CA LEU A 169 -10.47 -4.57 -11.45
C LEU A 169 -9.59 -3.66 -12.32
N GLN A 170 -9.99 -2.40 -12.43
CA GLN A 170 -9.32 -1.40 -13.24
C GLN A 170 -8.85 -0.21 -12.38
N ASN A 171 -8.06 0.68 -12.96
CA ASN A 171 -7.61 1.90 -12.29
C ASN A 171 -8.71 2.99 -12.32
N LEU A 172 -9.91 2.62 -11.88
CA LEU A 172 -11.08 3.49 -11.77
C LEU A 172 -11.39 3.74 -10.30
N SER A 173 -11.88 4.92 -9.97
CA SER A 173 -12.15 5.30 -8.57
C SER A 173 -13.03 4.28 -7.84
N LYS A 174 -14.07 3.75 -8.50
CA LYS A 174 -14.96 2.74 -7.90
C LYS A 174 -14.23 1.43 -7.53
N ASP A 175 -13.32 0.97 -8.40
CA ASP A 175 -12.59 -0.28 -8.16
C ASP A 175 -11.49 -0.06 -7.11
N ILE A 176 -10.84 1.10 -7.14
CA ILE A 176 -9.86 1.50 -6.13
C ILE A 176 -10.53 1.55 -4.75
N SER A 177 -11.66 2.26 -4.60
CA SER A 177 -12.40 2.30 -3.35
C SER A 177 -12.83 0.90 -2.89
N LEU A 178 -13.37 0.09 -3.79
CA LEU A 178 -13.82 -1.27 -3.47
C LEU A 178 -12.69 -2.14 -2.90
N VAL A 179 -11.51 -2.13 -3.53
CA VAL A 179 -10.35 -2.90 -3.04
C VAL A 179 -9.78 -2.28 -1.77
N THR A 180 -9.71 -0.96 -1.68
CA THR A 180 -9.25 -0.24 -0.48
C THR A 180 -10.10 -0.59 0.73
N ASP A 181 -11.41 -0.41 0.62
CA ASP A 181 -12.35 -0.68 1.71
C ASP A 181 -12.28 -2.14 2.14
N PHE A 182 -12.18 -3.07 1.17
CA PHE A 182 -12.04 -4.48 1.45
C PHE A 182 -10.76 -4.80 2.26
N LEU A 183 -9.60 -4.29 1.84
CA LEU A 183 -8.34 -4.54 2.53
C LEU A 183 -8.33 -3.95 3.93
N VAL A 184 -8.71 -2.68 4.07
CA VAL A 184 -8.69 -1.94 5.34
C VAL A 184 -9.68 -2.56 6.32
N MET A 185 -10.94 -2.80 5.91
CA MET A 185 -11.95 -3.36 6.79
C MET A 185 -11.61 -4.77 7.27
N ASN A 186 -11.07 -5.63 6.39
CA ASN A 186 -10.68 -6.98 6.80
C ASN A 186 -9.43 -6.96 7.69
N TYR A 187 -8.49 -6.05 7.45
CA TYR A 187 -7.36 -5.82 8.34
C TYR A 187 -7.81 -5.41 9.74
N ILE A 188 -8.67 -4.39 9.86
CA ILE A 188 -9.22 -3.93 11.15
C ILE A 188 -9.98 -5.04 11.87
N LYS A 189 -10.77 -5.84 11.15
CA LYS A 189 -11.46 -7.01 11.74
C LYS A 189 -10.47 -8.03 12.30
N ALA A 190 -9.40 -8.31 11.58
CA ALA A 190 -8.37 -9.26 12.03
C ALA A 190 -7.63 -8.76 13.28
N VAL A 191 -7.26 -7.46 13.32
CA VAL A 191 -6.64 -6.84 14.51
C VAL A 191 -7.58 -6.89 15.72
N ASN A 192 -8.85 -6.51 15.54
CA ASN A 192 -9.82 -6.50 16.63
C ASN A 192 -10.15 -7.91 17.16
N ALA A 193 -10.04 -8.94 16.33
CA ALA A 193 -10.21 -10.32 16.79
C ALA A 193 -9.12 -10.75 17.76
N ASP A 194 -7.87 -10.32 17.53
CA ASP A 194 -6.73 -10.65 18.42
C ASP A 194 -6.80 -9.91 19.76
N ILE A 195 -7.36 -8.70 19.80
CA ILE A 195 -7.50 -7.94 21.07
C ILE A 195 -8.53 -8.58 21.99
N ASN A 196 -9.50 -9.34 21.45
CA ASN A 196 -10.59 -9.95 22.19
C ASN A 196 -10.32 -11.42 22.56
N THR A 197 -9.13 -11.96 22.28
CA THR A 197 -8.67 -13.30 22.64
C THR A 197 -7.58 -13.23 23.69
#